data_8f4a68a20b710c9e856fac7a55746fdd
#
_entry.id   8f4a68a20b710c9e856fac7a55746fdd
#
_cell.length_a   1.000
_cell.length_b   1.000
_cell.length_c   1.000
_cell.angle_alpha   90.00
_cell.angle_beta   90.00
_cell.angle_gamma   90.00
#
_symmetry.space_group_name_H-M   'P 1'
#
loop_
_entity.id
_entity.type
_entity.pdbx_description
1 polymer ?
#
loop_
_entity_poly.entity_id
_entity_poly.type
_entity_poly.pdbx_seq_one_letter_code
_entity_poly.pdbx_strand_id
1 'polypeptide(L)'
;MSSQLNIVFVYNKSNPYGIAVDVKLLESVFRKTTALVHTADILEPPIPCDLCIHFEIPSSTWMPWAKYNILMVNPEWYVPAWNSLKQHMDEVWTKMPLTSTMKDLSGATFVPWTSTLDPSVFTKYPSSTKVSDGCLWLLGGSKNKRTAAEAILPLWQESWPQITVYTTTALQVSDLKPNVTVKVQELDEKARRQLQAFYPIHVAFSASEGFGLAAVEGEAAGAHLLLNDIAAYESAFSSTSHIATTVSFIKTPKKSDEKYTSAEFADFSDTLPIQSQLDLIFKDLASQTINRTHQLKNFKERTSKFNEIMTTKVKKLLQTLREKQETVIQLPPPLAIQDCPPISVVTLTYNRRKFLDLAFHNLVLSDYPKEKIEWILVDDSDDVDEQGSDKVAQFAKRAPVSQVVYVPLPKKLPIGAKRNIGIDRASHEIIVFMDDDDHYPETSLRRRVGWLLNHPWKPKVVACSTIACYDLVKGVSAVNTPPFELAPAQRISEATLAFYKSFWMEQKFPLTNLSEGEGFLEGRSSELLDIPPQQIIVAFSHNKNASGRRIPDQENGKGKVGCFWGFPKEFLIWIHKLAGVEVEEET
;
A
#
# COMPACT_ATOMS: atom_id res chain seq x y z
N MET A 1 -14.23 32.82 12.16
CA MET A 1 -13.02 32.08 12.58
C MET A 1 -12.71 31.10 11.46
N SER A 2 -11.55 31.19 10.81
CA SER A 2 -11.21 30.19 9.78
C SER A 2 -11.03 28.84 10.48
N SER A 3 -11.80 27.84 10.03
CA SER A 3 -11.70 26.48 10.56
C SER A 3 -10.26 25.97 10.40
N GLN A 4 -9.74 25.32 11.42
CA GLN A 4 -8.44 24.67 11.39
C GLN A 4 -8.48 23.54 10.36
N LEU A 5 -7.50 23.49 9.44
CA LEU A 5 -7.40 22.45 8.42
C LEU A 5 -6.92 21.12 9.04
N ASN A 6 -7.58 20.04 8.67
CA ASN A 6 -7.22 18.68 9.05
C ASN A 6 -6.33 18.04 7.96
N ILE A 7 -5.12 17.65 8.33
CA ILE A 7 -4.14 17.02 7.46
C ILE A 7 -3.90 15.59 7.93
N VAL A 8 -3.93 14.63 7.05
CA VAL A 8 -3.61 13.23 7.37
C VAL A 8 -2.42 12.77 6.54
N PHE A 9 -1.45 12.16 7.21
CA PHE A 9 -0.31 11.48 6.60
C PHE A 9 -0.54 9.98 6.67
N VAL A 10 -0.69 9.35 5.51
CA VAL A 10 -0.99 7.92 5.38
C VAL A 10 0.23 7.18 4.88
N TYR A 11 0.66 6.16 5.61
CA TYR A 11 1.79 5.31 5.25
C TYR A 11 1.66 3.92 5.86
N ASN A 12 2.40 2.96 5.36
CA ASN A 12 2.49 1.63 5.96
C ASN A 12 3.37 1.72 7.22
N LYS A 13 2.75 1.76 8.41
CA LYS A 13 3.46 1.86 9.71
C LYS A 13 4.31 0.62 10.02
N SER A 14 4.04 -0.52 9.40
CA SER A 14 4.85 -1.72 9.54
C SER A 14 6.11 -1.72 8.66
N ASN A 15 6.27 -0.71 7.77
CA ASN A 15 7.47 -0.56 6.96
C ASN A 15 8.65 -0.07 7.82
N PRO A 16 9.72 -0.87 8.00
CA PRO A 16 10.85 -0.50 8.85
C PRO A 16 11.86 0.44 8.15
N TYR A 17 11.62 0.84 6.89
CA TYR A 17 12.62 1.42 6.00
C TYR A 17 12.42 2.92 5.76
N GLY A 18 12.78 3.75 6.71
CA GLY A 18 12.96 5.19 6.46
C GLY A 18 11.69 6.03 6.26
N ILE A 19 10.56 5.47 5.85
CA ILE A 19 9.30 6.20 5.63
C ILE A 19 8.86 6.97 6.87
N ALA A 20 8.98 6.38 8.05
CA ALA A 20 8.66 7.06 9.31
C ALA A 20 9.52 8.32 9.55
N VAL A 21 10.74 8.36 9.03
CA VAL A 21 11.61 9.56 9.09
C VAL A 21 11.09 10.63 8.13
N ASP A 22 10.69 10.24 6.92
CA ASP A 22 10.09 11.15 5.93
C ASP A 22 8.80 11.77 6.47
N VAL A 23 7.94 10.97 7.08
CA VAL A 23 6.69 11.43 7.73
C VAL A 23 7.01 12.45 8.83
N LYS A 24 7.92 12.14 9.76
CA LYS A 24 8.32 13.04 10.84
C LYS A 24 8.91 14.34 10.31
N LEU A 25 9.72 14.28 9.25
CA LEU A 25 10.32 15.46 8.64
C LEU A 25 9.24 16.40 8.10
N LEU A 26 8.31 15.87 7.31
CA LEU A 26 7.23 16.67 6.74
C LEU A 26 6.25 17.16 7.81
N GLU A 27 5.93 16.32 8.79
CA GLU A 27 5.14 16.70 9.96
C GLU A 27 5.74 17.93 10.69
N SER A 28 7.07 17.98 10.83
CA SER A 28 7.76 19.10 11.47
C SER A 28 7.55 20.43 10.74
N VAL A 29 7.33 20.40 9.42
CA VAL A 29 7.01 21.59 8.62
C VAL A 29 5.56 22.01 8.82
N PHE A 30 4.62 21.07 8.76
CA PHE A 30 3.18 21.34 8.94
C PHE A 30 2.86 21.83 10.36
N ARG A 31 3.51 21.28 11.38
CA ARG A 31 3.34 21.73 12.79
C ARG A 31 3.78 23.18 13.05
N LYS A 32 4.56 23.79 12.16
CA LYS A 32 4.86 25.22 12.20
C LYS A 32 3.71 26.09 11.67
N THR A 33 2.61 25.48 11.26
CA THR A 33 1.40 26.14 10.76
C THR A 33 0.25 25.96 11.75
N THR A 34 -0.93 26.48 11.43
CA THR A 34 -2.15 26.32 12.22
C THR A 34 -2.91 25.04 11.85
N ALA A 35 -2.38 24.15 11.04
CA ALA A 35 -3.02 22.91 10.65
C ALA A 35 -2.93 21.86 11.76
N LEU A 36 -3.96 21.01 11.84
CA LEU A 36 -3.97 19.82 12.69
C LEU A 36 -3.46 18.64 11.87
N VAL A 37 -2.37 18.03 12.33
CA VAL A 37 -1.73 16.91 11.61
C VAL A 37 -1.94 15.61 12.35
N HIS A 38 -2.47 14.61 11.65
CA HIS A 38 -2.64 13.23 12.09
C HIS A 38 -1.79 12.30 11.25
N THR A 39 -1.34 11.20 11.84
CA THR A 39 -0.68 10.11 11.11
C THR A 39 -1.51 8.84 11.23
N ALA A 40 -1.78 8.18 10.10
CA ALA A 40 -2.57 6.97 10.03
C ALA A 40 -1.80 5.83 9.34
N ASP A 41 -2.07 4.61 9.76
CA ASP A 41 -1.67 3.44 8.98
C ASP A 41 -2.54 3.34 7.72
N ILE A 42 -1.96 2.85 6.64
CA ILE A 42 -2.67 2.67 5.37
C ILE A 42 -3.89 1.73 5.49
N LEU A 43 -3.90 0.86 6.51
CA LEU A 43 -4.95 -0.10 6.81
C LEU A 43 -5.96 0.42 7.85
N GLU A 44 -5.69 1.56 8.51
CA GLU A 44 -6.64 2.17 9.43
C GLU A 44 -7.90 2.65 8.69
N PRO A 45 -9.08 2.63 9.35
CA PRO A 45 -10.29 3.23 8.80
C PRO A 45 -10.06 4.71 8.49
N PRO A 46 -10.38 5.18 7.26
CA PRO A 46 -10.14 6.56 6.90
C PRO A 46 -11.07 7.53 7.61
N ILE A 47 -10.58 8.74 7.80
CA ILE A 47 -11.34 9.86 8.40
C ILE A 47 -11.39 11.04 7.41
N PRO A 48 -12.45 11.86 7.40
CA PRO A 48 -12.52 13.06 6.58
C PRO A 48 -11.39 14.03 6.88
N CYS A 49 -10.73 14.53 5.82
CA CYS A 49 -9.64 15.49 5.97
C CYS A 49 -9.60 16.50 4.81
N ASP A 50 -8.93 17.64 5.03
CA ASP A 50 -8.74 18.65 3.99
C ASP A 50 -7.61 18.26 3.04
N LEU A 51 -6.57 17.59 3.57
CA LEU A 51 -5.42 17.10 2.82
C LEU A 51 -5.02 15.71 3.30
N CYS A 52 -4.86 14.79 2.35
CA CYS A 52 -4.22 13.51 2.58
C CYS A 52 -2.87 13.45 1.85
N ILE A 53 -1.79 13.13 2.56
CA ILE A 53 -0.50 12.86 1.94
C ILE A 53 -0.21 11.37 2.06
N HIS A 54 -0.16 10.71 0.92
CA HIS A 54 0.16 9.30 0.78
C HIS A 54 1.66 9.13 0.63
N PHE A 55 2.30 8.45 1.57
CA PHE A 55 3.72 8.17 1.47
C PHE A 55 3.95 6.82 0.81
N GLU A 56 4.64 6.83 -0.31
CA GLU A 56 5.06 5.69 -1.16
C GLU A 56 3.89 5.02 -1.88
N ILE A 57 2.85 4.60 -1.16
CA ILE A 57 1.74 3.81 -1.69
C ILE A 57 0.49 4.68 -1.84
N PRO A 58 -0.06 4.86 -3.05
CA PRO A 58 -1.33 5.54 -3.25
C PRO A 58 -2.47 4.66 -2.70
N SER A 59 -3.17 5.13 -1.66
CA SER A 59 -4.25 4.38 -1.03
C SER A 59 -5.61 4.77 -1.61
N SER A 60 -6.19 3.90 -2.43
CA SER A 60 -7.55 4.06 -2.96
C SER A 60 -8.60 4.18 -1.84
N THR A 61 -8.37 3.53 -0.71
CA THR A 61 -9.26 3.58 0.46
C THR A 61 -9.28 4.97 1.12
N TRP A 62 -8.15 5.68 1.17
CA TRP A 62 -8.03 6.99 1.80
C TRP A 62 -8.35 8.16 0.86
N MET A 63 -8.07 8.03 -0.44
CA MET A 63 -8.27 9.09 -1.43
C MET A 63 -9.65 9.74 -1.39
N PRO A 64 -10.77 8.99 -1.31
CA PRO A 64 -12.10 9.56 -1.34
C PRO A 64 -12.45 10.41 -0.12
N TRP A 65 -11.65 10.34 0.95
CA TRP A 65 -11.89 11.01 2.23
C TRP A 65 -11.18 12.36 2.35
N ALA A 66 -10.36 12.69 1.37
CA ALA A 66 -9.61 13.94 1.34
C ALA A 66 -10.14 14.90 0.26
N LYS A 67 -10.17 16.20 0.57
CA LYS A 67 -10.45 17.25 -0.43
C LYS A 67 -9.30 17.41 -1.42
N TYR A 68 -8.09 17.04 -1.00
CA TYR A 68 -6.87 17.16 -1.78
C TYR A 68 -5.92 16.01 -1.46
N ASN A 69 -5.41 15.35 -2.47
CA ASN A 69 -4.54 14.19 -2.33
C ASN A 69 -3.16 14.47 -2.90
N ILE A 70 -2.12 14.20 -2.13
CA ILE A 70 -0.73 14.27 -2.58
C ILE A 70 -0.09 12.91 -2.44
N LEU A 71 0.59 12.44 -3.48
CA LEU A 71 1.42 11.24 -3.43
C LEU A 71 2.89 11.64 -3.32
N MET A 72 3.56 11.24 -2.24
CA MET A 72 5.01 11.33 -2.08
C MET A 72 5.63 10.01 -2.55
N VAL A 73 6.23 10.00 -3.73
CA VAL A 73 6.77 8.77 -4.32
C VAL A 73 8.20 8.47 -3.92
N ASN A 74 8.50 7.17 -3.84
CA ASN A 74 9.83 6.61 -3.93
C ASN A 74 9.94 5.88 -5.30
N PRO A 75 10.63 6.45 -6.29
CA PRO A 75 10.64 5.90 -7.66
C PRO A 75 11.07 4.45 -7.74
N GLU A 76 11.99 4.02 -6.88
CA GLU A 76 12.51 2.64 -6.84
C GLU A 76 11.48 1.58 -6.39
N TRP A 77 10.35 2.01 -5.85
CA TRP A 77 9.25 1.14 -5.42
C TRP A 77 7.96 1.40 -6.19
N TYR A 78 7.93 2.40 -7.08
CA TYR A 78 6.74 2.74 -7.84
C TYR A 78 6.47 1.69 -8.91
N VAL A 79 5.26 1.13 -8.90
CA VAL A 79 4.82 0.11 -9.88
C VAL A 79 3.83 0.70 -10.88
N PRO A 80 3.87 0.31 -12.17
CA PRO A 80 2.94 0.80 -13.20
C PRO A 80 1.46 0.59 -12.86
N ALA A 81 1.16 -0.46 -12.07
CA ALA A 81 -0.20 -0.73 -11.58
C ALA A 81 -0.84 0.44 -10.82
N TRP A 82 -0.02 1.34 -10.25
CA TRP A 82 -0.52 2.52 -9.53
C TRP A 82 -0.85 3.72 -10.45
N ASN A 83 -0.59 3.63 -11.75
CA ASN A 83 -0.90 4.72 -12.68
C ASN A 83 -2.38 5.10 -12.69
N SER A 84 -3.28 4.11 -12.57
CA SER A 84 -4.73 4.33 -12.46
C SER A 84 -5.13 5.10 -11.20
N LEU A 85 -4.39 4.95 -10.11
CA LEU A 85 -4.60 5.68 -8.86
C LEU A 85 -3.93 7.05 -8.89
N LYS A 86 -2.73 7.14 -9.47
CA LYS A 86 -1.98 8.39 -9.59
C LYS A 86 -2.78 9.49 -10.32
N GLN A 87 -3.58 9.13 -11.32
CA GLN A 87 -4.41 10.11 -12.05
C GLN A 87 -5.44 10.84 -11.17
N HIS A 88 -5.76 10.30 -10.00
CA HIS A 88 -6.67 10.89 -9.01
C HIS A 88 -5.94 11.66 -7.91
N MET A 89 -4.61 11.80 -7.99
CA MET A 89 -3.84 12.66 -7.11
C MET A 89 -3.83 14.09 -7.64
N ASP A 90 -4.03 15.07 -6.76
CA ASP A 90 -3.93 16.49 -7.11
C ASP A 90 -2.47 16.90 -7.38
N GLU A 91 -1.53 16.34 -6.61
CA GLU A 91 -0.09 16.50 -6.85
C GLU A 91 0.65 15.19 -6.61
N VAL A 92 1.75 15.01 -7.34
CA VAL A 92 2.74 13.95 -7.06
C VAL A 92 4.07 14.62 -6.74
N TRP A 93 4.65 14.29 -5.60
CA TRP A 93 5.94 14.83 -5.16
C TRP A 93 7.03 13.76 -5.20
N THR A 94 8.22 14.16 -5.63
CA THR A 94 9.41 13.31 -5.60
C THR A 94 10.55 14.01 -4.87
N LYS A 95 11.34 13.23 -4.13
CA LYS A 95 12.50 13.72 -3.35
C LYS A 95 13.78 13.83 -4.19
N MET A 96 13.72 13.45 -5.44
CA MET A 96 14.79 13.54 -6.42
C MET A 96 14.26 14.07 -7.75
N PRO A 97 15.06 14.76 -8.57
CA PRO A 97 14.67 15.15 -9.91
C PRO A 97 14.32 13.92 -10.77
N LEU A 98 13.31 14.08 -11.62
CA LEU A 98 12.92 13.04 -12.56
C LEU A 98 13.98 12.87 -13.66
N THR A 99 14.28 11.63 -14.01
CA THR A 99 15.05 11.28 -15.20
C THR A 99 14.12 10.95 -16.36
N SER A 100 14.66 10.90 -17.59
CA SER A 100 13.88 10.54 -18.79
C SER A 100 13.32 9.12 -18.76
N THR A 101 13.85 8.27 -17.90
CA THR A 101 13.41 6.87 -17.72
C THR A 101 12.17 6.76 -16.81
N MET A 102 11.90 7.76 -15.97
CA MET A 102 10.79 7.77 -15.02
C MET A 102 9.46 8.20 -15.67
N LYS A 103 9.09 7.56 -16.80
CA LYS A 103 7.92 7.96 -17.62
C LYS A 103 6.61 7.94 -16.84
N ASP A 104 6.41 6.94 -15.97
CA ASP A 104 5.19 6.82 -15.16
C ASP A 104 5.04 7.95 -14.14
N LEU A 105 6.12 8.63 -13.80
CA LEU A 105 6.15 9.76 -12.87
C LEU A 105 6.23 11.12 -13.57
N SER A 106 6.02 11.16 -14.89
CA SER A 106 5.98 12.42 -15.63
C SER A 106 4.96 13.38 -15.01
N GLY A 107 5.36 14.64 -14.83
CA GLY A 107 4.54 15.66 -14.14
C GLY A 107 4.69 15.72 -12.62
N ALA A 108 5.43 14.79 -11.98
CA ALA A 108 5.72 14.90 -10.57
C ALA A 108 6.63 16.11 -10.26
N THR A 109 6.34 16.77 -9.15
CA THR A 109 7.08 17.94 -8.68
C THR A 109 8.26 17.51 -7.80
N PHE A 110 9.46 17.91 -8.17
CA PHE A 110 10.62 17.76 -7.28
C PHE A 110 10.46 18.65 -6.05
N VAL A 111 10.69 18.08 -4.87
CA VAL A 111 10.75 18.78 -3.59
C VAL A 111 12.11 18.49 -2.93
N PRO A 112 12.83 19.53 -2.42
CA PRO A 112 14.07 19.29 -1.71
C PRO A 112 13.81 18.45 -0.47
N TRP A 113 14.79 17.64 -0.07
CA TRP A 113 14.65 16.75 1.07
C TRP A 113 15.91 16.76 1.95
N THR A 114 15.75 16.35 3.22
CA THR A 114 16.83 16.26 4.21
C THR A 114 16.51 15.21 5.27
N SER A 115 17.21 15.20 6.39
CA SER A 115 16.92 14.39 7.57
C SER A 115 16.46 15.25 8.75
N THR A 116 15.68 14.66 9.66
CA THR A 116 15.33 15.29 10.95
C THR A 116 16.49 15.30 11.95
N LEU A 117 17.61 14.72 11.59
CA LEU A 117 18.76 14.54 12.48
C LEU A 117 19.38 15.88 12.89
N ASP A 118 19.55 16.08 14.18
CA ASP A 118 20.35 17.19 14.71
C ASP A 118 21.84 16.78 14.76
N PRO A 119 22.73 17.42 14.00
CA PRO A 119 24.16 17.09 14.02
C PRO A 119 24.81 17.19 15.40
N SER A 120 24.24 17.95 16.33
CA SER A 120 24.77 18.10 17.68
C SER A 120 24.82 16.78 18.47
N VAL A 121 24.00 15.79 18.09
CA VAL A 121 24.04 14.48 18.71
C VAL A 121 25.40 13.79 18.56
N PHE A 122 26.12 14.08 17.48
CA PHE A 122 27.43 13.47 17.22
C PHE A 122 28.55 14.03 18.08
N THR A 123 28.42 15.26 18.60
CA THR A 123 29.44 15.90 19.47
C THR A 123 29.62 15.14 20.80
N LYS A 124 28.68 14.30 21.16
CA LYS A 124 28.72 13.48 22.40
C LYS A 124 29.58 12.24 22.29
N TYR A 125 30.01 11.89 21.07
CA TYR A 125 30.72 10.64 20.79
C TYR A 125 32.12 10.93 20.26
N PRO A 126 33.09 10.01 20.51
CA PRO A 126 34.41 10.08 19.89
C PRO A 126 34.27 10.11 18.35
N SER A 127 35.12 10.92 17.73
CA SER A 127 35.16 11.00 16.27
C SER A 127 36.60 10.85 15.79
N SER A 128 36.76 10.28 14.58
CA SER A 128 38.06 10.22 13.92
C SER A 128 38.04 10.89 12.56
N THR A 129 39.15 11.46 12.19
CA THR A 129 39.41 12.02 10.85
C THR A 129 40.44 11.19 10.07
N LYS A 130 40.99 10.13 10.69
CA LYS A 130 42.02 9.29 10.09
C LYS A 130 41.35 8.25 9.19
N VAL A 131 41.68 8.21 7.94
CA VAL A 131 41.18 7.21 6.97
C VAL A 131 41.49 5.79 7.43
N SER A 132 42.61 5.56 8.15
CA SER A 132 43.00 4.27 8.73
C SER A 132 41.99 3.74 9.74
N ASP A 133 41.15 4.57 10.36
CA ASP A 133 40.15 4.15 11.34
C ASP A 133 38.92 3.50 10.67
N GLY A 134 38.87 3.48 9.33
CA GLY A 134 38.05 2.60 8.53
C GLY A 134 36.74 3.20 8.01
N CYS A 135 35.96 2.31 7.41
CA CYS A 135 34.70 2.61 6.75
C CYS A 135 33.52 2.00 7.51
N LEU A 136 32.39 2.67 7.51
CA LEU A 136 31.11 2.16 8.01
C LEU A 136 30.13 1.99 6.87
N TRP A 137 29.43 0.85 6.82
CA TRP A 137 28.33 0.62 5.90
C TRP A 137 27.11 0.11 6.65
N LEU A 138 26.06 0.92 6.71
CA LEU A 138 24.80 0.60 7.36
C LEU A 138 23.76 0.17 6.31
N LEU A 139 23.51 -1.12 6.18
CA LEU A 139 22.58 -1.69 5.20
C LEU A 139 21.13 -1.69 5.72
N GLY A 140 20.95 -1.90 7.03
CA GLY A 140 19.63 -2.20 7.57
C GLY A 140 19.04 -3.45 6.92
N GLY A 141 17.76 -3.43 6.58
CA GLY A 141 17.07 -4.49 5.86
C GLY A 141 16.94 -4.27 4.34
N SER A 142 17.52 -3.19 3.79
CA SER A 142 17.34 -2.82 2.38
C SER A 142 17.93 -3.86 1.42
N LYS A 143 17.07 -4.43 0.55
CA LYS A 143 17.49 -5.35 -0.52
C LYS A 143 18.48 -4.67 -1.47
N ASN A 144 18.22 -3.41 -1.86
CA ASN A 144 19.07 -2.67 -2.81
C ASN A 144 20.50 -2.46 -2.28
N LYS A 145 20.64 -2.16 -0.97
CA LYS A 145 21.96 -2.05 -0.33
C LYS A 145 22.64 -3.39 -0.17
N ARG A 146 21.89 -4.46 0.16
CA ARG A 146 22.47 -5.82 0.23
C ARG A 146 23.01 -6.28 -1.12
N THR A 147 22.27 -6.06 -2.21
CA THR A 147 22.73 -6.38 -3.56
C THR A 147 24.07 -5.72 -3.86
N ALA A 148 24.24 -4.44 -3.50
CA ALA A 148 25.52 -3.76 -3.65
C ALA A 148 26.61 -4.34 -2.74
N ALA A 149 26.28 -4.64 -1.48
CA ALA A 149 27.25 -5.18 -0.53
C ALA A 149 27.74 -6.58 -0.91
N GLU A 150 26.85 -7.45 -1.34
CA GLU A 150 27.17 -8.81 -1.79
C GLU A 150 28.09 -8.81 -3.02
N ALA A 151 27.98 -7.82 -3.89
CA ALA A 151 28.88 -7.67 -5.05
C ALA A 151 30.23 -7.02 -4.70
N ILE A 152 30.25 -6.05 -3.79
CA ILE A 152 31.44 -5.22 -3.53
C ILE A 152 32.33 -5.79 -2.41
N LEU A 153 31.79 -6.39 -1.36
CA LEU A 153 32.59 -6.88 -0.23
C LEU A 153 33.63 -7.95 -0.64
N PRO A 154 33.36 -8.89 -1.57
CA PRO A 154 34.36 -9.83 -2.05
C PRO A 154 35.55 -9.16 -2.77
N LEU A 155 35.35 -7.94 -3.32
CA LEU A 155 36.39 -7.16 -4.01
C LEU A 155 37.30 -6.40 -3.06
N TRP A 156 36.94 -6.29 -1.76
CA TRP A 156 37.66 -5.47 -0.80
C TRP A 156 39.09 -5.93 -0.65
N GLN A 157 40.06 -5.02 -0.87
CA GLN A 157 41.47 -5.36 -0.83
C GLN A 157 42.04 -5.17 0.60
N GLU A 158 43.04 -5.97 0.97
CA GLU A 158 43.70 -5.84 2.27
C GLU A 158 44.44 -4.50 2.43
N SER A 159 44.82 -3.88 1.31
CA SER A 159 45.44 -2.55 1.26
C SER A 159 44.48 -1.40 1.50
N TRP A 160 43.17 -1.66 1.43
CA TRP A 160 42.14 -0.64 1.67
C TRP A 160 41.83 -0.48 3.16
N PRO A 161 41.21 0.63 3.58
CA PRO A 161 40.79 0.79 4.95
C PRO A 161 39.88 -0.37 5.42
N GLN A 162 39.94 -0.66 6.72
CA GLN A 162 39.01 -1.62 7.31
C GLN A 162 37.56 -1.16 7.06
N ILE A 163 36.67 -2.14 6.77
CA ILE A 163 35.23 -1.87 6.65
C ILE A 163 34.44 -2.66 7.68
N THR A 164 33.51 -2.00 8.35
CA THR A 164 32.52 -2.61 9.23
C THR A 164 31.13 -2.41 8.64
N VAL A 165 30.45 -3.53 8.37
CA VAL A 165 29.11 -3.58 7.78
C VAL A 165 28.10 -4.04 8.82
N TYR A 166 27.00 -3.33 8.97
CA TYR A 166 25.86 -3.73 9.78
C TYR A 166 24.64 -4.00 8.91
N THR A 167 24.02 -5.15 9.12
CA THR A 167 22.84 -5.61 8.39
C THR A 167 21.88 -6.32 9.33
N THR A 168 20.57 -6.30 9.04
CA THR A 168 19.57 -7.07 9.79
C THR A 168 19.34 -8.47 9.22
N THR A 169 19.88 -8.74 8.03
CA THR A 169 19.75 -10.03 7.31
C THR A 169 21.12 -10.49 6.86
N ALA A 170 21.41 -11.78 6.96
CA ALA A 170 22.67 -12.34 6.50
C ALA A 170 22.93 -12.04 5.01
N LEU A 171 24.20 -11.73 4.69
CA LEU A 171 24.65 -11.53 3.31
C LEU A 171 25.07 -12.86 2.70
N GLN A 172 24.88 -12.98 1.39
CA GLN A 172 25.35 -14.12 0.60
C GLN A 172 26.77 -13.82 0.09
N VAL A 173 27.75 -13.85 1.00
CA VAL A 173 29.17 -13.56 0.69
C VAL A 173 30.08 -14.64 1.26
N SER A 174 31.14 -14.97 0.53
CA SER A 174 32.21 -15.88 0.95
C SER A 174 33.58 -15.21 0.77
N ASP A 175 34.62 -15.82 1.36
CA ASP A 175 36.02 -15.46 1.14
C ASP A 175 36.36 -13.97 1.41
N LEU A 176 35.72 -13.38 2.42
CA LEU A 176 35.99 -12.02 2.82
C LEU A 176 37.40 -11.86 3.37
N LYS A 177 38.04 -10.73 3.04
CA LYS A 177 39.39 -10.38 3.53
C LYS A 177 39.37 -10.06 5.03
N PRO A 178 40.52 -10.19 5.73
CA PRO A 178 40.61 -9.95 7.18
C PRO A 178 40.20 -8.57 7.65
N ASN A 179 40.27 -7.56 6.77
CA ASN A 179 39.86 -6.19 7.05
C ASN A 179 38.37 -5.90 6.74
N VAL A 180 37.57 -6.93 6.44
CA VAL A 180 36.12 -6.84 6.26
C VAL A 180 35.43 -7.51 7.45
N THR A 181 34.59 -6.75 8.14
CA THR A 181 33.76 -7.26 9.25
C THR A 181 32.29 -7.07 8.93
N VAL A 182 31.52 -8.16 8.89
CA VAL A 182 30.06 -8.13 8.72
C VAL A 182 29.37 -8.53 10.02
N LYS A 183 28.45 -7.71 10.50
CA LYS A 183 27.66 -7.94 11.72
C LYS A 183 26.19 -7.99 11.37
N VAL A 184 25.57 -9.15 11.59
CA VAL A 184 24.12 -9.34 11.47
C VAL A 184 23.49 -8.96 12.79
N GLN A 185 23.08 -7.70 12.91
CA GLN A 185 22.59 -7.11 14.15
C GLN A 185 21.71 -5.91 13.86
N GLU A 186 20.59 -5.81 14.55
CA GLU A 186 19.81 -4.56 14.62
C GLU A 186 20.50 -3.58 15.58
N LEU A 187 20.62 -2.33 15.14
CA LEU A 187 21.22 -1.26 15.93
C LEU A 187 20.13 -0.37 16.52
N ASP A 188 20.16 -0.16 17.83
CA ASP A 188 19.41 0.94 18.42
C ASP A 188 19.95 2.31 17.93
N GLU A 189 19.19 3.35 18.16
CA GLU A 189 19.57 4.69 17.70
C GLU A 189 20.90 5.16 18.32
N LYS A 190 21.13 4.88 19.59
CA LYS A 190 22.37 5.28 20.30
C LYS A 190 23.60 4.62 19.69
N ALA A 191 23.57 3.31 19.51
CA ALA A 191 24.67 2.54 18.91
C ALA A 191 24.93 3.02 17.47
N ARG A 192 23.88 3.24 16.69
CA ARG A 192 23.99 3.77 15.32
C ARG A 192 24.69 5.12 15.31
N ARG A 193 24.30 6.07 16.18
CA ARG A 193 24.92 7.41 16.25
C ARG A 193 26.38 7.35 16.71
N GLN A 194 26.72 6.44 17.64
CA GLN A 194 28.12 6.21 18.04
C GLN A 194 28.98 5.77 16.85
N LEU A 195 28.50 4.80 16.09
CA LEU A 195 29.22 4.30 14.90
C LEU A 195 29.37 5.37 13.83
N GLN A 196 28.29 6.09 13.54
CA GLN A 196 28.31 7.20 12.57
C GLN A 196 29.27 8.33 12.99
N ALA A 197 29.35 8.63 14.27
CA ALA A 197 30.31 9.61 14.78
C ALA A 197 31.76 9.13 14.68
N PHE A 198 32.00 7.84 14.99
CA PHE A 198 33.35 7.29 15.05
C PHE A 198 34.00 7.17 13.68
N TYR A 199 33.33 6.49 12.72
CA TYR A 199 33.92 6.21 11.42
C TYR A 199 34.07 7.46 10.55
N PRO A 200 35.25 7.70 9.94
CA PRO A 200 35.49 8.88 9.10
C PRO A 200 34.92 8.73 7.69
N ILE A 201 34.71 7.51 7.21
CA ILE A 201 34.18 7.21 5.87
C ILE A 201 32.88 6.41 6.02
N HIS A 202 31.81 6.92 5.37
CA HIS A 202 30.56 6.20 5.29
C HIS A 202 30.32 5.72 3.85
N VAL A 203 30.17 4.42 3.71
CA VAL A 203 29.82 3.77 2.45
C VAL A 203 28.29 3.69 2.37
N ALA A 204 27.73 4.08 1.25
CA ALA A 204 26.29 4.02 1.01
C ALA A 204 25.99 3.57 -0.43
N PHE A 205 26.65 2.51 -0.91
CA PHE A 205 26.31 1.93 -2.21
C PHE A 205 24.94 1.27 -2.15
N SER A 206 24.15 1.45 -3.20
CA SER A 206 22.82 0.87 -3.33
C SER A 206 22.49 0.64 -4.81
N ALA A 207 21.68 -0.37 -5.09
CA ALA A 207 21.18 -0.58 -6.44
C ALA A 207 20.23 0.55 -6.86
N SER A 208 19.39 1.05 -5.95
CA SER A 208 18.51 2.20 -6.16
C SER A 208 18.09 2.78 -4.81
N GLU A 209 17.73 4.06 -4.78
CA GLU A 209 17.25 4.79 -3.59
C GLU A 209 16.23 5.86 -4.00
N GLY A 210 15.24 6.13 -3.14
CA GLY A 210 14.33 7.26 -3.33
C GLY A 210 14.91 8.62 -2.93
N PHE A 211 15.89 8.61 -1.99
CA PHE A 211 16.56 9.82 -1.54
C PHE A 211 17.99 9.55 -1.04
N GLY A 212 18.22 8.44 -0.34
CA GLY A 212 19.52 8.12 0.24
C GLY A 212 19.73 8.69 1.65
N LEU A 213 18.77 8.42 2.53
CA LEU A 213 18.81 8.92 3.92
C LEU A 213 20.10 8.54 4.67
N ALA A 214 20.66 7.34 4.44
CA ALA A 214 21.90 6.92 5.05
C ALA A 214 23.10 7.81 4.67
N ALA A 215 23.17 8.25 3.41
CA ALA A 215 24.20 9.17 2.95
C ALA A 215 24.04 10.56 3.59
N VAL A 216 22.80 11.06 3.69
CA VAL A 216 22.50 12.35 4.34
C VAL A 216 22.79 12.30 5.85
N GLU A 217 22.56 11.18 6.52
CA GLU A 217 22.98 10.99 7.91
C GLU A 217 24.51 10.95 8.06
N GLY A 218 25.21 10.37 7.08
CA GLY A 218 26.69 10.43 7.00
C GLY A 218 27.22 11.86 6.84
N GLU A 219 26.56 12.67 6.00
CA GLU A 219 26.84 14.10 5.85
C GLU A 219 26.64 14.84 7.19
N ALA A 220 25.54 14.55 7.90
CA ALA A 220 25.27 15.13 9.23
C ALA A 220 26.30 14.70 10.29
N ALA A 221 26.87 13.50 10.18
CA ALA A 221 27.96 13.03 11.03
C ALA A 221 29.33 13.63 10.65
N GLY A 222 29.42 14.33 9.54
CA GLY A 222 30.63 14.93 9.02
C GLY A 222 31.59 13.93 8.35
N ALA A 223 31.12 12.76 7.95
CA ALA A 223 31.94 11.73 7.33
C ALA A 223 32.19 12.01 5.84
N HIS A 224 33.28 11.49 5.29
CA HIS A 224 33.46 11.37 3.84
C HIS A 224 32.50 10.32 3.31
N LEU A 225 31.77 10.64 2.25
CA LEU A 225 30.77 9.72 1.68
C LEU A 225 31.36 8.97 0.48
N LEU A 226 31.21 7.65 0.45
CA LEU A 226 31.55 6.81 -0.68
C LEU A 226 30.24 6.26 -1.26
N LEU A 227 29.89 6.75 -2.45
CA LEU A 227 28.59 6.57 -3.09
C LEU A 227 28.78 5.95 -4.49
N ASN A 228 27.73 5.36 -5.03
CA ASN A 228 27.65 5.07 -6.48
C ASN A 228 26.72 6.07 -7.17
N ASP A 229 26.86 6.19 -8.48
CA ASP A 229 26.24 7.19 -9.34
C ASP A 229 24.75 6.94 -9.65
N ILE A 230 23.93 6.60 -8.64
CA ILE A 230 22.47 6.55 -8.81
C ILE A 230 21.86 7.94 -8.76
N ALA A 231 20.74 8.13 -9.47
CA ALA A 231 20.09 9.43 -9.64
C ALA A 231 19.80 10.14 -8.31
N ALA A 232 19.40 9.41 -7.26
CA ALA A 232 19.17 9.97 -5.93
C ALA A 232 20.43 10.60 -5.32
N TYR A 233 21.57 9.93 -5.42
CA TYR A 233 22.83 10.44 -4.88
C TYR A 233 23.43 11.56 -5.74
N GLU A 234 23.40 11.41 -7.07
CA GLU A 234 23.85 12.46 -7.96
C GLU A 234 23.07 13.75 -7.74
N SER A 235 21.76 13.67 -7.65
CA SER A 235 20.92 14.86 -7.41
C SER A 235 21.16 15.50 -6.04
N ALA A 236 21.42 14.67 -5.01
CA ALA A 236 21.62 15.16 -3.66
C ALA A 236 23.04 15.69 -3.39
N PHE A 237 24.07 15.15 -4.07
CA PHE A 237 25.46 15.36 -3.71
C PHE A 237 26.38 15.86 -4.84
N SER A 238 25.94 15.98 -6.11
CA SER A 238 26.78 16.46 -7.23
C SER A 238 26.69 17.95 -7.52
N SER A 239 25.71 18.66 -6.95
CA SER A 239 25.37 20.05 -7.38
C SER A 239 26.10 21.18 -6.65
N THR A 240 27.02 20.90 -5.74
CA THR A 240 27.73 21.93 -4.98
C THR A 240 29.21 21.96 -5.34
N SER A 241 29.76 23.14 -5.61
CA SER A 241 31.15 23.38 -5.99
C SER A 241 32.21 22.96 -4.95
N HIS A 242 31.77 22.51 -3.76
CA HIS A 242 32.62 22.08 -2.64
C HIS A 242 32.63 20.55 -2.41
N ILE A 243 31.96 19.77 -3.24
CA ILE A 243 31.72 18.32 -3.02
C ILE A 243 32.96 17.48 -3.33
N ALA A 244 33.81 17.90 -4.23
CA ALA A 244 34.97 17.11 -4.67
C ALA A 244 35.92 16.65 -3.54
N THR A 245 35.87 17.27 -2.36
CA THR A 245 36.72 16.92 -1.22
C THR A 245 36.02 16.07 -0.14
N THR A 246 34.71 15.85 -0.25
CA THR A 246 33.91 15.22 0.82
C THR A 246 33.05 14.05 0.37
N VAL A 247 32.94 13.84 -0.94
CA VAL A 247 32.16 12.74 -1.54
C VAL A 247 32.96 12.14 -2.70
N SER A 248 33.05 10.82 -2.72
CA SER A 248 33.61 10.07 -3.84
C SER A 248 32.53 9.19 -4.47
N PHE A 249 32.48 9.19 -5.80
CA PHE A 249 31.54 8.38 -6.56
C PHE A 249 32.24 7.26 -7.31
N ILE A 250 31.68 6.05 -7.30
CA ILE A 250 31.95 5.03 -8.30
C ILE A 250 30.86 5.07 -9.38
N LYS A 251 31.25 4.85 -10.63
CA LYS A 251 30.34 4.69 -11.76
C LYS A 251 29.95 3.23 -11.91
N THR A 252 28.66 3.00 -12.07
CA THR A 252 28.08 1.67 -12.26
C THR A 252 27.24 1.65 -13.52
N PRO A 253 27.26 0.56 -14.33
CA PRO A 253 26.26 0.36 -15.36
C PRO A 253 24.85 0.47 -14.80
N LYS A 254 23.87 0.80 -15.63
CA LYS A 254 22.47 0.90 -15.23
C LYS A 254 21.67 -0.20 -15.89
N LYS A 255 20.69 -0.73 -15.15
CA LYS A 255 19.73 -1.70 -15.67
C LYS A 255 18.31 -1.30 -15.31
N SER A 256 17.35 -1.70 -16.11
CA SER A 256 15.91 -1.59 -15.81
C SER A 256 15.45 -2.80 -15.00
N ASP A 257 14.35 -2.65 -14.33
CA ASP A 257 13.61 -3.72 -13.65
C ASP A 257 12.20 -3.80 -14.25
N GLU A 258 11.71 -5.00 -14.52
CA GLU A 258 10.40 -5.20 -15.15
C GLU A 258 9.24 -4.79 -14.23
N LYS A 259 9.42 -4.94 -12.92
CA LYS A 259 8.42 -4.58 -11.92
C LYS A 259 8.42 -3.08 -11.59
N TYR A 260 9.61 -2.47 -11.54
CA TYR A 260 9.81 -1.09 -11.12
C TYR A 260 10.30 -0.23 -12.29
N THR A 261 9.45 -0.09 -13.29
CA THR A 261 9.77 0.53 -14.60
C THR A 261 10.08 2.02 -14.52
N SER A 262 9.76 2.68 -13.40
CA SER A 262 10.05 4.10 -13.15
C SER A 262 11.35 4.35 -12.38
N ALA A 263 12.23 3.34 -12.26
CA ALA A 263 13.52 3.48 -11.62
C ALA A 263 14.65 2.89 -12.49
N GLU A 264 15.84 3.45 -12.34
CA GLU A 264 17.06 2.85 -12.82
C GLU A 264 17.81 2.20 -11.66
N PHE A 265 18.32 0.99 -11.89
CA PHE A 265 19.08 0.25 -10.90
C PHE A 265 20.54 0.19 -11.30
N ALA A 266 21.45 0.46 -10.37
CA ALA A 266 22.86 0.21 -10.58
C ALA A 266 23.11 -1.30 -10.74
N ASP A 267 23.90 -1.66 -11.74
CA ASP A 267 24.34 -3.03 -11.97
C ASP A 267 25.74 -3.25 -11.43
N PHE A 268 25.86 -4.15 -10.48
CA PHE A 268 27.14 -4.52 -9.86
C PHE A 268 27.72 -5.82 -10.39
N SER A 269 27.21 -6.35 -11.51
CA SER A 269 27.68 -7.62 -12.09
C SER A 269 29.09 -7.55 -12.69
N ASP A 270 29.46 -6.39 -13.26
CA ASP A 270 30.83 -6.15 -13.75
C ASP A 270 31.68 -5.52 -12.65
N THR A 271 32.45 -6.36 -11.98
CA THR A 271 33.20 -5.99 -10.77
C THR A 271 34.57 -5.36 -11.04
N LEU A 272 35.20 -5.61 -12.20
CA LEU A 272 36.54 -5.11 -12.50
C LEU A 272 36.65 -3.58 -12.58
N PRO A 273 35.76 -2.87 -13.29
CA PRO A 273 35.74 -1.41 -13.28
C PRO A 273 35.47 -0.82 -11.91
N ILE A 274 34.63 -1.48 -11.10
CA ILE A 274 34.32 -1.02 -9.73
C ILE A 274 35.55 -1.12 -8.85
N GLN A 275 36.26 -2.24 -8.88
CA GLN A 275 37.49 -2.44 -8.12
C GLN A 275 38.55 -1.39 -8.48
N SER A 276 38.77 -1.15 -9.77
CA SER A 276 39.74 -0.16 -10.26
C SER A 276 39.42 1.27 -9.77
N GLN A 277 38.14 1.64 -9.73
CA GLN A 277 37.70 2.92 -9.22
C GLN A 277 37.94 3.03 -7.70
N LEU A 278 37.62 1.98 -6.94
CA LEU A 278 37.86 1.95 -5.50
C LEU A 278 39.37 2.03 -5.17
N ASP A 279 40.24 1.37 -5.94
CA ASP A 279 41.69 1.49 -5.79
C ASP A 279 42.16 2.93 -5.90
N LEU A 280 41.67 3.66 -6.91
CA LEU A 280 42.03 5.06 -7.13
C LEU A 280 41.51 5.95 -5.99
N ILE A 281 40.26 5.73 -5.58
CA ILE A 281 39.62 6.52 -4.49
C ILE A 281 40.37 6.32 -3.17
N PHE A 282 40.66 5.08 -2.78
CA PHE A 282 41.35 4.83 -1.50
C PHE A 282 42.81 5.27 -1.52
N LYS A 283 43.48 5.22 -2.68
CA LYS A 283 44.82 5.77 -2.85
C LYS A 283 44.83 7.29 -2.66
N ASP A 284 43.83 7.98 -3.19
CA ASP A 284 43.69 9.44 -3.00
C ASP A 284 43.35 9.77 -1.56
N LEU A 285 42.38 9.10 -0.95
CA LEU A 285 41.96 9.31 0.43
C LEU A 285 43.07 9.02 1.45
N ALA A 286 43.97 8.07 1.18
CA ALA A 286 45.08 7.75 2.08
C ALA A 286 45.98 8.94 2.39
N SER A 287 46.06 9.90 1.49
CA SER A 287 46.85 11.16 1.65
C SER A 287 46.05 12.30 2.31
N GLN A 288 44.74 12.10 2.56
CA GLN A 288 43.84 13.17 3.01
C GLN A 288 43.49 13.05 4.50
N THR A 289 43.17 14.18 5.10
CA THR A 289 42.49 14.25 6.40
C THR A 289 41.04 14.63 6.18
N ILE A 290 40.11 13.81 6.71
CA ILE A 290 38.68 14.05 6.57
C ILE A 290 38.27 15.31 7.34
N ASN A 291 37.81 16.31 6.59
CA ASN A 291 37.34 17.56 7.18
C ASN A 291 35.85 17.52 7.48
N ARG A 292 35.51 17.13 8.69
CA ARG A 292 34.11 17.00 9.14
C ARG A 292 33.32 18.30 9.11
N THR A 293 33.99 19.44 9.23
CA THR A 293 33.33 20.76 9.22
C THR A 293 32.68 21.07 7.89
N HIS A 294 33.31 20.68 6.77
CA HIS A 294 32.72 20.86 5.44
C HIS A 294 31.42 20.11 5.26
N GLN A 295 31.38 18.82 5.64
CA GLN A 295 30.17 18.03 5.55
C GLN A 295 29.02 18.57 6.42
N LEU A 296 29.35 18.96 7.64
CA LEU A 296 28.38 19.61 8.55
C LEU A 296 27.81 20.90 7.97
N LYS A 297 28.63 21.68 7.25
CA LYS A 297 28.18 22.91 6.57
C LYS A 297 27.20 22.53 5.45
N ASN A 298 27.52 21.53 4.60
CA ASN A 298 26.69 21.08 3.52
C ASN A 298 25.33 20.58 4.05
N PHE A 299 25.32 19.80 5.12
CA PHE A 299 24.10 19.34 5.77
C PHE A 299 23.23 20.48 6.28
N LYS A 300 23.83 21.50 6.92
CA LYS A 300 23.12 22.69 7.41
C LYS A 300 22.49 23.48 6.26
N GLU A 301 23.22 23.68 5.17
CA GLU A 301 22.73 24.37 3.97
C GLU A 301 21.55 23.59 3.33
N ARG A 302 21.68 22.28 3.20
CA ARG A 302 20.60 21.38 2.73
C ARG A 302 19.34 21.53 3.59
N THR A 303 19.50 21.48 4.91
CA THR A 303 18.39 21.57 5.85
C THR A 303 17.75 22.97 5.85
N SER A 304 18.56 24.02 5.71
CA SER A 304 18.06 25.40 5.57
C SER A 304 17.23 25.57 4.31
N LYS A 305 17.74 25.10 3.17
CA LYS A 305 17.05 25.13 1.88
C LYS A 305 15.74 24.34 1.90
N PHE A 306 15.75 23.14 2.51
CA PHE A 306 14.53 22.36 2.72
C PHE A 306 13.49 23.15 3.52
N ASN A 307 13.87 23.70 4.67
CA ASN A 307 12.95 24.44 5.54
C ASN A 307 12.36 25.67 4.83
N GLU A 308 13.15 26.43 4.10
CA GLU A 308 12.70 27.61 3.35
C GLU A 308 11.67 27.22 2.28
N ILE A 309 12.04 26.30 1.39
CA ILE A 309 11.22 25.92 0.23
C ILE A 309 9.95 25.20 0.70
N MET A 310 10.08 24.22 1.60
CA MET A 310 8.93 23.44 2.05
C MET A 310 7.97 24.26 2.92
N THR A 311 8.48 25.17 3.76
CA THR A 311 7.60 26.07 4.52
C THR A 311 6.78 26.95 3.58
N THR A 312 7.41 27.50 2.53
CA THR A 312 6.73 28.33 1.53
C THR A 312 5.70 27.51 0.74
N LYS A 313 6.08 26.31 0.28
CA LYS A 313 5.19 25.40 -0.46
C LYS A 313 3.97 24.98 0.38
N VAL A 314 4.20 24.60 1.63
CA VAL A 314 3.12 24.21 2.56
C VAL A 314 2.18 25.39 2.85
N LYS A 315 2.71 26.59 3.12
CA LYS A 315 1.87 27.78 3.33
C LYS A 315 0.99 28.08 2.13
N LYS A 316 1.53 28.02 0.91
CA LYS A 316 0.77 28.23 -0.32
C LYS A 316 -0.31 27.16 -0.49
N LEU A 317 0.03 25.89 -0.26
CA LEU A 317 -0.92 24.77 -0.33
C LEU A 317 -2.08 24.97 0.66
N LEU A 318 -1.79 25.29 1.93
CA LEU A 318 -2.83 25.53 2.95
C LEU A 318 -3.69 26.76 2.62
N GLN A 319 -3.14 27.79 1.97
CA GLN A 319 -3.92 28.93 1.48
C GLN A 319 -4.88 28.47 0.37
N THR A 320 -4.40 27.73 -0.62
CA THR A 320 -5.23 27.17 -1.70
C THR A 320 -6.37 26.31 -1.16
N LEU A 321 -6.11 25.49 -0.14
CA LEU A 321 -7.13 24.65 0.50
C LEU A 321 -8.20 25.48 1.23
N ARG A 322 -7.83 26.62 1.83
CA ARG A 322 -8.79 27.52 2.47
C ARG A 322 -9.66 28.27 1.47
N GLU A 323 -9.11 28.59 0.30
CA GLU A 323 -9.82 29.28 -0.78
C GLU A 323 -10.76 28.34 -1.54
N LYS A 324 -10.45 27.05 -1.61
CA LYS A 324 -11.37 26.00 -2.10
C LYS A 324 -12.52 25.79 -1.10
N GLN A 325 -13.43 26.74 -1.00
CA GLN A 325 -14.58 26.67 -0.08
C GLN A 325 -15.61 25.60 -0.43
N GLU A 326 -15.46 24.92 -1.56
CA GLU A 326 -16.47 23.99 -2.07
C GLU A 326 -15.89 22.62 -2.35
N THR A 327 -16.64 21.65 -1.93
CA THR A 327 -16.53 20.22 -1.94
C THR A 327 -15.77 19.66 -0.73
N VAL A 328 -16.44 19.76 0.42
CA VAL A 328 -16.32 18.68 1.38
C VAL A 328 -16.70 17.43 0.59
N ILE A 329 -15.73 16.54 0.30
CA ILE A 329 -16.06 15.16 -0.04
C ILE A 329 -16.70 14.64 1.23
N GLN A 330 -18.00 14.85 1.35
CA GLN A 330 -18.77 14.11 2.31
C GLN A 330 -18.68 12.69 1.81
N LEU A 331 -18.17 11.83 2.65
CA LEU A 331 -18.45 10.41 2.51
C LEU A 331 -19.90 10.30 2.16
N PRO A 332 -20.23 9.63 1.06
CA PRO A 332 -21.63 9.47 0.78
C PRO A 332 -22.22 8.80 2.01
N PRO A 333 -23.13 9.46 2.75
CA PRO A 333 -23.96 8.71 3.68
C PRO A 333 -24.60 7.59 2.86
N PRO A 334 -25.04 6.49 3.49
CA PRO A 334 -25.94 5.57 2.81
C PRO A 334 -26.98 6.43 2.09
N LEU A 335 -27.29 6.15 0.83
CA LEU A 335 -28.31 6.89 0.10
C LEU A 335 -29.54 7.09 0.99
N ALA A 336 -30.13 8.27 0.95
CA ALA A 336 -31.43 8.44 1.55
C ALA A 336 -32.42 7.44 0.93
N ILE A 337 -33.30 6.86 1.73
CA ILE A 337 -34.22 5.78 1.28
C ILE A 337 -35.01 6.20 0.04
N GLN A 338 -35.48 7.43 0.01
CA GLN A 338 -36.24 7.99 -1.12
C GLN A 338 -35.41 8.09 -2.42
N ASP A 339 -34.10 8.23 -2.31
CA ASP A 339 -33.20 8.43 -3.43
C ASP A 339 -32.64 7.11 -4.00
N CYS A 340 -32.94 5.98 -3.36
CA CYS A 340 -32.51 4.66 -3.82
C CYS A 340 -33.15 4.34 -5.18
N PRO A 341 -32.36 4.06 -6.25
CA PRO A 341 -32.90 3.57 -7.52
C PRO A 341 -33.29 2.08 -7.44
N PRO A 342 -34.03 1.55 -8.42
CA PRO A 342 -34.18 0.11 -8.57
C PRO A 342 -32.84 -0.57 -8.86
N ILE A 343 -32.61 -1.74 -8.25
CA ILE A 343 -31.37 -2.54 -8.39
C ILE A 343 -31.68 -4.01 -8.64
N SER A 344 -30.77 -4.70 -9.34
CA SER A 344 -30.78 -6.16 -9.46
C SER A 344 -29.64 -6.74 -8.63
N VAL A 345 -30.01 -7.51 -7.61
CA VAL A 345 -29.06 -8.25 -6.77
C VAL A 345 -28.85 -9.62 -7.36
N VAL A 346 -27.61 -9.99 -7.69
CA VAL A 346 -27.26 -11.28 -8.28
C VAL A 346 -26.51 -12.13 -7.27
N THR A 347 -27.02 -13.33 -7.03
CA THR A 347 -26.46 -14.34 -6.14
C THR A 347 -26.14 -15.61 -6.93
N LEU A 348 -24.99 -16.22 -6.66
CA LEU A 348 -24.60 -17.51 -7.23
C LEU A 348 -24.60 -18.57 -6.13
N THR A 349 -25.07 -19.78 -6.44
CA THR A 349 -25.00 -20.92 -5.53
C THR A 349 -24.56 -22.19 -6.27
N TYR A 350 -23.93 -23.13 -5.56
CA TYR A 350 -23.55 -24.45 -6.05
C TYR A 350 -23.40 -25.43 -4.88
N ASN A 351 -24.26 -26.43 -4.78
CA ASN A 351 -24.25 -27.43 -3.72
C ASN A 351 -24.17 -26.85 -2.30
N ARG A 352 -24.91 -25.76 -2.07
CA ARG A 352 -24.90 -24.99 -0.81
C ARG A 352 -26.31 -24.58 -0.35
N ARG A 353 -27.28 -25.47 -0.52
CA ARG A 353 -28.69 -25.24 -0.18
C ARG A 353 -28.91 -24.67 1.22
N LYS A 354 -28.11 -25.06 2.23
CA LYS A 354 -28.21 -24.54 3.59
C LYS A 354 -27.87 -23.03 3.68
N PHE A 355 -26.90 -22.57 2.90
CA PHE A 355 -26.50 -21.15 2.91
C PHE A 355 -27.53 -20.23 2.26
N LEU A 356 -28.51 -20.77 1.51
CA LEU A 356 -29.61 -19.92 1.02
C LEU A 356 -30.39 -19.25 2.16
N ASP A 357 -30.40 -19.82 3.37
CA ASP A 357 -31.02 -19.19 4.53
C ASP A 357 -30.27 -17.89 4.92
N LEU A 358 -28.94 -17.85 4.76
CA LEU A 358 -28.14 -16.65 4.97
C LEU A 358 -28.40 -15.60 3.87
N ALA A 359 -28.50 -16.01 2.60
CA ALA A 359 -28.89 -15.10 1.52
C ALA A 359 -30.27 -14.48 1.75
N PHE A 360 -31.26 -15.27 2.19
CA PHE A 360 -32.59 -14.77 2.57
C PHE A 360 -32.50 -13.79 3.73
N HIS A 361 -31.74 -14.13 4.76
CA HIS A 361 -31.51 -13.27 5.93
C HIS A 361 -30.95 -11.91 5.52
N ASN A 362 -29.91 -11.88 4.71
CA ASN A 362 -29.28 -10.65 4.21
C ASN A 362 -30.27 -9.78 3.41
N LEU A 363 -31.11 -10.40 2.56
CA LEU A 363 -32.13 -9.66 1.79
C LEU A 363 -33.22 -9.07 2.70
N VAL A 364 -33.66 -9.82 3.71
CA VAL A 364 -34.69 -9.37 4.67
C VAL A 364 -34.16 -8.23 5.53
N LEU A 365 -32.94 -8.35 6.05
CA LEU A 365 -32.32 -7.33 6.93
C LEU A 365 -31.90 -6.07 6.19
N SER A 366 -31.55 -6.15 4.91
CA SER A 366 -31.13 -4.96 4.16
C SER A 366 -32.10 -3.81 4.37
N ASP A 367 -31.59 -2.61 4.62
CA ASP A 367 -32.40 -1.38 4.74
C ASP A 367 -32.72 -0.71 3.39
N TYR A 368 -32.34 -1.36 2.28
CA TYR A 368 -32.71 -0.90 0.94
C TYR A 368 -34.22 -1.06 0.72
N PRO A 369 -34.91 -0.09 0.04
CA PRO A 369 -36.34 -0.21 -0.28
C PRO A 369 -36.65 -1.52 -1.00
N LYS A 370 -37.42 -2.38 -0.38
CA LYS A 370 -37.64 -3.77 -0.83
C LYS A 370 -38.32 -3.83 -2.20
N GLU A 371 -39.25 -2.92 -2.45
CA GLU A 371 -39.96 -2.77 -3.70
C GLU A 371 -39.05 -2.35 -4.88
N LYS A 372 -37.80 -1.97 -4.59
CA LYS A 372 -36.78 -1.58 -5.57
C LYS A 372 -35.70 -2.65 -5.77
N ILE A 373 -35.82 -3.81 -5.12
CA ILE A 373 -34.88 -4.93 -5.23
C ILE A 373 -35.47 -6.01 -6.12
N GLU A 374 -34.85 -6.31 -7.24
CA GLU A 374 -34.97 -7.56 -7.97
C GLU A 374 -33.86 -8.51 -7.50
N TRP A 375 -34.19 -9.73 -7.10
CA TRP A 375 -33.19 -10.71 -6.69
C TRP A 375 -33.11 -11.87 -7.67
N ILE A 376 -31.92 -12.12 -8.21
CA ILE A 376 -31.63 -13.16 -9.21
C ILE A 376 -30.69 -14.18 -8.59
N LEU A 377 -31.13 -15.42 -8.47
CA LEU A 377 -30.31 -16.53 -7.98
C LEU A 377 -29.99 -17.48 -9.13
N VAL A 378 -28.72 -17.67 -9.43
CA VAL A 378 -28.23 -18.64 -10.42
C VAL A 378 -27.70 -19.85 -9.69
N ASP A 379 -28.34 -20.99 -9.92
CA ASP A 379 -28.06 -22.28 -9.25
C ASP A 379 -27.62 -23.33 -10.27
N ASP A 380 -26.36 -23.75 -10.19
CA ASP A 380 -25.80 -24.83 -11.02
C ASP A 380 -25.47 -26.10 -10.22
N SER A 381 -26.20 -26.31 -9.11
CA SER A 381 -26.06 -27.49 -8.26
C SER A 381 -26.36 -28.77 -9.06
N ASP A 382 -25.42 -29.69 -9.04
CA ASP A 382 -25.50 -30.99 -9.69
C ASP A 382 -26.02 -32.10 -8.74
N ASP A 383 -25.98 -31.84 -7.43
CA ASP A 383 -26.64 -32.65 -6.42
C ASP A 383 -28.10 -32.21 -6.25
N VAL A 384 -29.03 -33.11 -6.53
CA VAL A 384 -30.48 -32.85 -6.47
C VAL A 384 -30.94 -32.41 -5.07
N ASP A 385 -30.32 -32.97 -4.02
CA ASP A 385 -30.65 -32.63 -2.63
C ASP A 385 -30.11 -31.24 -2.21
N GLU A 386 -29.13 -30.72 -2.93
CA GLU A 386 -28.55 -29.40 -2.71
C GLU A 386 -29.14 -28.30 -3.62
N GLN A 387 -30.05 -28.64 -4.55
CA GLN A 387 -30.76 -27.66 -5.36
C GLN A 387 -31.71 -26.81 -4.53
N GLY A 388 -31.76 -25.51 -4.85
CA GLY A 388 -32.49 -24.51 -4.05
C GLY A 388 -33.90 -24.20 -4.49
N SER A 389 -34.42 -24.83 -5.55
CA SER A 389 -35.66 -24.44 -6.24
C SER A 389 -36.89 -24.32 -5.34
N ASP A 390 -37.16 -25.33 -4.49
CA ASP A 390 -38.30 -25.34 -3.57
C ASP A 390 -38.17 -24.31 -2.44
N LYS A 391 -36.93 -24.14 -1.86
CA LYS A 391 -36.65 -23.11 -0.86
C LYS A 391 -36.89 -21.71 -1.43
N VAL A 392 -36.35 -21.45 -2.63
CA VAL A 392 -36.52 -20.17 -3.30
C VAL A 392 -37.97 -19.89 -3.65
N ALA A 393 -38.70 -20.90 -4.11
CA ALA A 393 -40.14 -20.79 -4.39
C ALA A 393 -40.97 -20.51 -3.12
N GLN A 394 -40.59 -21.09 -1.98
CA GLN A 394 -41.22 -20.77 -0.69
C GLN A 394 -40.88 -19.35 -0.23
N PHE A 395 -39.63 -18.95 -0.34
CA PHE A 395 -39.19 -17.58 -0.02
C PHE A 395 -39.90 -16.56 -0.91
N ALA A 396 -39.95 -16.77 -2.22
CA ALA A 396 -40.59 -15.86 -3.17
C ALA A 396 -42.05 -15.53 -2.84
N LYS A 397 -42.79 -16.46 -2.25
CA LYS A 397 -44.19 -16.23 -1.81
C LYS A 397 -44.32 -15.21 -0.67
N ARG A 398 -43.25 -14.99 0.10
CA ARG A 398 -43.21 -14.13 1.30
C ARG A 398 -42.11 -13.08 1.23
N ALA A 399 -41.35 -13.11 0.15
CA ALA A 399 -40.20 -12.19 -0.01
C ALA A 399 -40.68 -10.75 0.00
N PRO A 400 -40.01 -9.87 0.73
CA PRO A 400 -40.36 -8.46 0.72
C PRO A 400 -39.88 -7.73 -0.55
N VAL A 401 -39.06 -8.38 -1.39
CA VAL A 401 -38.46 -7.80 -2.61
C VAL A 401 -39.46 -7.74 -3.77
N SER A 402 -39.20 -6.85 -4.75
CA SER A 402 -40.11 -6.63 -5.89
C SER A 402 -40.26 -7.87 -6.79
N GLN A 403 -39.17 -8.61 -6.97
CA GLN A 403 -39.14 -9.81 -7.82
C GLN A 403 -38.04 -10.77 -7.34
N VAL A 404 -38.34 -12.09 -7.47
CA VAL A 404 -37.36 -13.18 -7.27
C VAL A 404 -37.29 -13.99 -8.57
N VAL A 405 -36.10 -14.07 -9.14
CA VAL A 405 -35.81 -14.82 -10.38
C VAL A 405 -34.85 -15.96 -10.04
N TYR A 406 -35.36 -17.21 -10.12
CA TYR A 406 -34.54 -18.40 -9.97
C TYR A 406 -34.12 -18.94 -11.31
N VAL A 407 -32.81 -19.14 -11.51
CA VAL A 407 -32.21 -19.60 -12.78
C VAL A 407 -31.49 -20.93 -12.53
N PRO A 408 -32.18 -22.06 -12.65
CA PRO A 408 -31.51 -23.36 -12.55
C PRO A 408 -30.71 -23.66 -13.81
N LEU A 409 -29.50 -24.19 -13.64
CA LEU A 409 -28.63 -24.59 -14.73
C LEU A 409 -28.49 -26.12 -14.74
N PRO A 410 -28.46 -26.77 -15.92
CA PRO A 410 -28.44 -28.22 -16.02
C PRO A 410 -27.11 -28.86 -15.64
N LYS A 411 -26.06 -28.07 -15.47
CA LYS A 411 -24.70 -28.51 -15.12
C LYS A 411 -23.89 -27.39 -14.53
N LYS A 412 -22.85 -27.72 -13.78
CA LYS A 412 -21.87 -26.80 -13.26
C LYS A 412 -21.21 -25.99 -14.39
N LEU A 413 -21.12 -24.68 -14.20
CA LEU A 413 -20.46 -23.73 -15.09
C LEU A 413 -19.34 -22.98 -14.38
N PRO A 414 -18.39 -22.39 -15.11
CA PRO A 414 -17.45 -21.43 -14.54
C PRO A 414 -18.16 -20.26 -13.86
N ILE A 415 -17.57 -19.72 -12.78
CA ILE A 415 -18.16 -18.63 -11.98
C ILE A 415 -18.47 -17.42 -12.86
N GLY A 416 -17.53 -16.99 -13.71
CA GLY A 416 -17.77 -15.87 -14.62
C GLY A 416 -18.92 -16.09 -15.60
N ALA A 417 -19.14 -17.33 -16.06
CA ALA A 417 -20.31 -17.68 -16.89
C ALA A 417 -21.62 -17.50 -16.12
N LYS A 418 -21.67 -17.95 -14.85
CA LYS A 418 -22.84 -17.76 -13.99
C LYS A 418 -23.13 -16.29 -13.71
N ARG A 419 -22.09 -15.48 -13.43
CA ARG A 419 -22.24 -14.03 -13.28
C ARG A 419 -22.86 -13.42 -14.52
N ASN A 420 -22.34 -13.75 -15.70
CA ASN A 420 -22.89 -13.26 -16.97
C ASN A 420 -24.38 -13.66 -17.17
N ILE A 421 -24.74 -14.88 -16.84
CA ILE A 421 -26.15 -15.35 -16.93
C ILE A 421 -27.04 -14.57 -15.96
N GLY A 422 -26.60 -14.35 -14.73
CA GLY A 422 -27.36 -13.59 -13.74
C GLY A 422 -27.56 -12.13 -14.17
N ILE A 423 -26.52 -11.49 -14.68
CA ILE A 423 -26.58 -10.10 -15.16
C ILE A 423 -27.45 -9.97 -16.41
N ASP A 424 -27.39 -10.95 -17.32
CA ASP A 424 -28.23 -10.96 -18.52
C ASP A 424 -29.73 -10.96 -18.16
N ARG A 425 -30.11 -11.69 -17.10
CA ARG A 425 -31.48 -11.76 -16.57
C ARG A 425 -31.92 -10.52 -15.80
N ALA A 426 -30.99 -9.64 -15.41
CA ALA A 426 -31.27 -8.47 -14.61
C ALA A 426 -32.10 -7.44 -15.41
N SER A 427 -33.13 -6.86 -14.79
CA SER A 427 -34.00 -5.86 -15.40
C SER A 427 -33.49 -4.42 -15.15
N HIS A 428 -32.66 -4.21 -14.13
CA HIS A 428 -32.23 -2.88 -13.71
C HIS A 428 -30.81 -2.53 -14.16
N GLU A 429 -30.53 -1.24 -14.27
CA GLU A 429 -29.24 -0.72 -14.70
C GLU A 429 -28.16 -0.90 -13.64
N ILE A 430 -28.50 -0.93 -12.38
CA ILE A 430 -27.51 -1.13 -11.29
C ILE A 430 -27.55 -2.58 -10.85
N ILE A 431 -26.40 -3.24 -11.02
CA ILE A 431 -26.15 -4.62 -10.60
C ILE A 431 -25.35 -4.62 -9.30
N VAL A 432 -25.75 -5.44 -8.34
CA VAL A 432 -25.05 -5.61 -7.07
C VAL A 432 -24.86 -7.09 -6.80
N PHE A 433 -23.64 -7.55 -6.54
CA PHE A 433 -23.40 -8.93 -6.18
C PHE A 433 -23.61 -9.15 -4.68
N MET A 434 -24.14 -10.32 -4.35
CA MET A 434 -24.32 -10.76 -2.98
C MET A 434 -24.19 -12.30 -2.97
N ASP A 435 -23.04 -12.81 -2.53
CA ASP A 435 -22.77 -14.24 -2.48
C ASP A 435 -23.65 -14.91 -1.40
N ASP A 436 -24.00 -16.18 -1.59
CA ASP A 436 -24.95 -16.90 -0.75
C ASP A 436 -24.37 -17.26 0.64
N ASP A 437 -23.03 -17.32 0.76
CA ASP A 437 -22.29 -17.78 1.94
C ASP A 437 -21.59 -16.67 2.74
N ASP A 438 -21.82 -15.39 2.42
CA ASP A 438 -21.25 -14.22 3.11
C ASP A 438 -22.32 -13.40 3.84
N HIS A 439 -21.92 -12.69 4.89
CA HIS A 439 -22.80 -11.75 5.60
C HIS A 439 -22.69 -10.34 5.04
N TYR A 440 -23.84 -9.75 4.73
CA TYR A 440 -23.95 -8.36 4.28
C TYR A 440 -24.71 -7.54 5.33
N PRO A 441 -24.06 -6.57 6.00
CA PRO A 441 -24.71 -5.66 6.93
C PRO A 441 -25.90 -4.93 6.30
N GLU A 442 -26.85 -4.52 7.11
CA GLU A 442 -28.12 -3.90 6.67
C GLU A 442 -27.93 -2.78 5.64
N THR A 443 -26.93 -1.93 5.83
CA THR A 443 -26.66 -0.76 4.96
C THR A 443 -25.82 -1.08 3.73
N SER A 444 -25.37 -2.32 3.55
CA SER A 444 -24.41 -2.72 2.50
C SER A 444 -24.86 -2.32 1.09
N LEU A 445 -26.11 -2.62 0.72
CA LEU A 445 -26.63 -2.28 -0.61
C LEU A 445 -26.67 -0.75 -0.81
N ARG A 446 -27.24 -0.01 0.14
CA ARG A 446 -27.34 1.46 0.05
C ARG A 446 -25.97 2.14 0.00
N ARG A 447 -24.99 1.60 0.72
CA ARG A 447 -23.63 2.15 0.71
C ARG A 447 -22.95 1.96 -0.63
N ARG A 448 -22.97 0.75 -1.18
CA ARG A 448 -22.36 0.46 -2.49
C ARG A 448 -23.01 1.29 -3.60
N VAL A 449 -24.33 1.34 -3.62
CA VAL A 449 -25.07 2.15 -4.60
C VAL A 449 -24.80 3.65 -4.38
N GLY A 450 -24.71 4.11 -3.13
CA GLY A 450 -24.34 5.48 -2.79
C GLY A 450 -22.97 5.89 -3.31
N TRP A 451 -21.96 5.03 -3.13
CA TRP A 451 -20.62 5.23 -3.67
C TRP A 451 -20.63 5.31 -5.21
N LEU A 452 -21.39 4.43 -5.85
CA LEU A 452 -21.50 4.41 -7.32
C LEU A 452 -22.13 5.69 -7.88
N LEU A 453 -23.19 6.20 -7.25
CA LEU A 453 -23.97 7.32 -7.77
C LEU A 453 -23.39 8.69 -7.39
N ASN A 454 -22.93 8.85 -6.15
CA ASN A 454 -22.69 10.17 -5.57
C ASN A 454 -21.20 10.53 -5.49
N HIS A 455 -20.29 9.59 -5.79
CA HIS A 455 -18.87 9.90 -5.73
C HIS A 455 -18.47 10.92 -6.82
N PRO A 456 -17.65 11.95 -6.49
CA PRO A 456 -17.24 12.99 -7.45
C PRO A 456 -16.55 12.45 -8.71
N TRP A 457 -15.85 11.31 -8.61
CA TRP A 457 -15.16 10.69 -9.75
C TRP A 457 -16.10 9.99 -10.74
N LYS A 458 -17.39 9.87 -10.40
CA LYS A 458 -18.39 9.20 -11.25
C LYS A 458 -17.95 7.80 -11.68
N PRO A 459 -17.56 6.92 -10.74
CA PRO A 459 -17.09 5.57 -11.08
C PRO A 459 -18.20 4.79 -11.79
N LYS A 460 -17.83 3.85 -12.65
CA LYS A 460 -18.79 2.93 -13.27
C LYS A 460 -18.90 1.61 -12.51
N VAL A 461 -17.95 1.35 -11.64
CA VAL A 461 -17.91 0.17 -10.77
C VAL A 461 -17.29 0.52 -9.42
N VAL A 462 -17.83 -0.05 -8.35
CA VAL A 462 -17.27 0.02 -7.00
C VAL A 462 -17.06 -1.37 -6.44
N ALA A 463 -16.00 -1.56 -5.68
CA ALA A 463 -15.69 -2.82 -4.98
C ALA A 463 -14.76 -2.55 -3.80
N CYS A 464 -14.59 -3.53 -2.91
CA CYS A 464 -13.59 -3.50 -1.84
C CYS A 464 -12.37 -4.34 -2.21
N SER A 465 -11.17 -3.79 -2.05
CA SER A 465 -9.94 -4.57 -2.07
C SER A 465 -9.61 -5.18 -0.70
N THR A 466 -10.00 -4.52 0.36
CA THR A 466 -9.87 -5.00 1.73
C THR A 466 -11.22 -5.50 2.22
N ILE A 467 -11.28 -6.69 2.81
CA ILE A 467 -12.52 -7.27 3.34
C ILE A 467 -12.36 -7.82 4.74
N ALA A 468 -13.39 -7.67 5.56
CA ALA A 468 -13.54 -8.37 6.82
C ALA A 468 -13.83 -9.85 6.57
N CYS A 469 -13.19 -10.74 7.31
CA CYS A 469 -13.38 -12.19 7.21
C CYS A 469 -13.63 -12.81 8.58
N TYR A 470 -14.38 -13.90 8.58
CA TYR A 470 -14.54 -14.76 9.76
C TYR A 470 -14.48 -16.23 9.34
N ASP A 471 -13.55 -16.98 9.93
CA ASP A 471 -13.42 -18.41 9.68
C ASP A 471 -14.36 -19.18 10.60
N LEU A 472 -15.37 -19.82 10.01
CA LEU A 472 -16.37 -20.58 10.74
C LEU A 472 -15.82 -21.88 11.34
N VAL A 473 -14.71 -22.41 10.82
CA VAL A 473 -14.09 -23.64 11.33
C VAL A 473 -13.14 -23.32 12.49
N LYS A 474 -12.32 -22.27 12.33
CA LYS A 474 -11.31 -21.87 13.32
C LYS A 474 -11.86 -20.91 14.38
N GLY A 475 -13.02 -20.29 14.18
CA GLY A 475 -13.56 -19.26 15.06
C GLY A 475 -12.74 -17.97 15.10
N VAL A 476 -12.01 -17.62 14.02
CA VAL A 476 -11.05 -16.50 13.97
C VAL A 476 -11.52 -15.42 13.02
N SER A 477 -11.50 -14.18 13.50
CA SER A 477 -11.71 -12.99 12.67
C SER A 477 -10.40 -12.50 12.07
N ALA A 478 -10.45 -12.02 10.82
CA ALA A 478 -9.31 -11.46 10.10
C ALA A 478 -9.73 -10.32 9.18
N VAL A 479 -8.76 -9.51 8.77
CA VAL A 479 -8.90 -8.56 7.67
C VAL A 479 -7.98 -9.01 6.54
N ASN A 480 -8.56 -9.26 5.37
CA ASN A 480 -7.82 -9.61 4.17
C ASN A 480 -7.53 -8.36 3.34
N THR A 481 -6.25 -8.08 3.12
CA THR A 481 -5.78 -7.02 2.23
C THR A 481 -4.76 -7.60 1.26
N PRO A 482 -5.07 -7.67 -0.04
CA PRO A 482 -4.11 -8.12 -1.05
C PRO A 482 -2.88 -7.20 -1.12
N PRO A 483 -1.72 -7.69 -1.61
CA PRO A 483 -0.51 -6.89 -1.78
C PRO A 483 -0.79 -5.60 -2.55
N PHE A 484 -0.23 -4.48 -2.08
CA PHE A 484 -0.44 -3.15 -2.68
C PHE A 484 0.18 -2.98 -4.06
N GLU A 485 1.17 -3.83 -4.40
CA GLU A 485 1.86 -3.82 -5.69
C GLU A 485 1.03 -4.42 -6.83
N LEU A 486 -0.07 -5.10 -6.50
CA LEU A 486 -0.99 -5.63 -7.50
C LEU A 486 -1.85 -4.51 -8.09
N ALA A 487 -2.25 -4.68 -9.35
CA ALA A 487 -3.20 -3.78 -10.00
C ALA A 487 -4.54 -3.75 -9.24
N PRO A 488 -5.28 -2.61 -9.22
CA PRO A 488 -6.56 -2.52 -8.54
C PRO A 488 -7.53 -3.65 -8.92
N ALA A 489 -7.58 -4.02 -10.19
CA ALA A 489 -8.44 -5.10 -10.68
C ALA A 489 -8.10 -6.49 -10.08
N GLN A 490 -6.83 -6.71 -9.72
CA GLN A 490 -6.35 -7.97 -9.10
C GLN A 490 -6.58 -8.03 -7.59
N ARG A 491 -7.01 -6.92 -7.01
CA ARG A 491 -7.13 -6.79 -5.54
C ARG A 491 -8.56 -6.84 -5.05
N ILE A 492 -9.54 -6.62 -5.91
CA ILE A 492 -10.94 -6.54 -5.50
C ILE A 492 -11.50 -7.89 -5.08
N SER A 493 -12.49 -7.85 -4.19
CA SER A 493 -13.36 -8.99 -3.90
C SER A 493 -14.61 -8.87 -4.76
N GLU A 494 -14.85 -9.83 -5.64
CA GLU A 494 -15.99 -9.85 -6.56
C GLU A 494 -17.34 -9.86 -5.81
N ALA A 495 -17.39 -10.44 -4.61
CA ALA A 495 -18.56 -10.44 -3.74
C ALA A 495 -19.04 -9.03 -3.34
N THR A 496 -18.18 -8.01 -3.49
CA THR A 496 -18.49 -6.63 -3.13
C THR A 496 -18.88 -5.75 -4.30
N LEU A 497 -18.82 -6.24 -5.52
CA LEU A 497 -19.08 -5.48 -6.73
C LEU A 497 -20.47 -4.86 -6.77
N ALA A 498 -20.53 -3.58 -7.15
CA ALA A 498 -21.73 -2.92 -7.65
C ALA A 498 -21.34 -2.05 -8.84
N PHE A 499 -22.10 -2.13 -9.94
CA PHE A 499 -21.74 -1.52 -11.22
C PHE A 499 -22.96 -1.30 -12.10
N TYR A 500 -22.78 -0.50 -13.16
CA TYR A 500 -23.82 -0.31 -14.19
C TYR A 500 -23.86 -1.50 -15.15
N LYS A 501 -25.05 -1.98 -15.49
CA LYS A 501 -25.24 -3.05 -16.48
C LYS A 501 -24.66 -2.67 -17.84
N SER A 502 -24.77 -1.40 -18.23
CA SER A 502 -24.13 -0.84 -19.43
C SER A 502 -22.61 -1.05 -19.43
N PHE A 503 -21.94 -0.91 -18.30
CA PHE A 503 -20.50 -1.17 -18.18
C PHE A 503 -20.16 -2.66 -18.41
N TRP A 504 -21.00 -3.58 -17.95
CA TRP A 504 -20.86 -5.02 -18.24
C TRP A 504 -21.15 -5.34 -19.71
N MET A 505 -22.05 -4.62 -20.38
CA MET A 505 -22.34 -4.84 -21.80
C MET A 505 -21.13 -4.57 -22.69
N GLU A 506 -20.25 -3.65 -22.29
CA GLU A 506 -19.01 -3.36 -23.01
C GLU A 506 -17.99 -4.49 -22.90
N GLN A 507 -17.87 -5.14 -21.73
CA GLN A 507 -16.94 -6.24 -21.45
C GLN A 507 -17.52 -7.16 -20.38
N LYS A 508 -17.78 -8.40 -20.75
CA LYS A 508 -18.34 -9.43 -19.86
C LYS A 508 -17.28 -10.06 -18.97
N PHE A 509 -17.70 -10.74 -17.92
CA PHE A 509 -16.80 -11.57 -17.11
C PHE A 509 -16.19 -12.68 -17.98
N PRO A 510 -14.89 -12.99 -17.84
CA PRO A 510 -14.26 -14.14 -18.50
C PRO A 510 -14.85 -15.45 -17.96
N LEU A 511 -14.84 -16.49 -18.77
CA LEU A 511 -15.40 -17.81 -18.42
C LEU A 511 -14.43 -18.62 -17.55
N THR A 512 -14.05 -18.06 -16.40
CA THR A 512 -13.10 -18.64 -15.44
C THR A 512 -13.75 -18.89 -14.09
N ASN A 513 -13.07 -19.67 -13.24
CA ASN A 513 -13.47 -19.94 -11.86
C ASN A 513 -12.72 -19.13 -10.81
N LEU A 514 -11.69 -18.41 -11.22
CA LEU A 514 -10.85 -17.58 -10.33
C LEU A 514 -10.50 -16.28 -11.04
N SER A 515 -10.39 -15.19 -10.26
CA SER A 515 -10.01 -13.86 -10.76
C SER A 515 -10.87 -13.36 -11.92
N GLU A 516 -12.14 -13.72 -11.94
CA GLU A 516 -13.05 -13.26 -12.98
C GLU A 516 -13.26 -11.75 -12.95
N GLY A 517 -13.09 -11.12 -11.78
CA GLY A 517 -13.10 -9.66 -11.61
C GLY A 517 -11.92 -8.96 -12.30
N GLU A 518 -10.73 -9.58 -12.30
CA GLU A 518 -9.55 -9.06 -13.00
C GLU A 518 -9.83 -8.91 -14.50
N GLY A 519 -10.28 -9.97 -15.16
CA GLY A 519 -10.60 -9.92 -16.58
C GLY A 519 -11.80 -9.03 -16.90
N PHE A 520 -12.78 -8.92 -16.01
CA PHE A 520 -13.90 -7.97 -16.16
C PHE A 520 -13.43 -6.51 -16.15
N LEU A 521 -12.38 -6.20 -15.40
CA LEU A 521 -11.83 -4.85 -15.24
C LEU A 521 -10.57 -4.60 -16.08
N GLU A 522 -10.13 -5.56 -16.89
CA GLU A 522 -8.95 -5.42 -17.72
C GLU A 522 -9.04 -4.19 -18.63
N GLY A 523 -8.02 -3.34 -18.59
CA GLY A 523 -7.98 -2.08 -19.33
C GLY A 523 -8.93 -0.98 -18.82
N ARG A 524 -9.74 -1.23 -17.77
CA ARG A 524 -10.77 -0.31 -17.26
C ARG A 524 -10.64 0.01 -15.77
N SER A 525 -9.47 -0.20 -15.18
CA SER A 525 -9.22 0.06 -13.75
C SER A 525 -9.44 1.52 -13.34
N SER A 526 -9.40 2.46 -14.28
CA SER A 526 -9.72 3.88 -14.05
C SER A 526 -11.19 4.14 -13.71
N GLU A 527 -12.09 3.22 -14.08
CA GLU A 527 -13.52 3.31 -13.81
C GLU A 527 -13.91 2.66 -12.47
N LEU A 528 -12.95 1.98 -11.82
CA LEU A 528 -13.12 1.33 -10.54
C LEU A 528 -12.84 2.29 -9.39
N LEU A 529 -13.77 2.38 -8.45
CA LEU A 529 -13.55 2.98 -7.14
C LEU A 529 -13.42 1.86 -6.08
N ASP A 530 -12.26 1.79 -5.44
CA ASP A 530 -12.04 0.93 -4.28
C ASP A 530 -12.64 1.61 -3.04
N ILE A 531 -13.68 1.00 -2.46
CA ILE A 531 -14.44 1.58 -1.36
C ILE A 531 -14.05 0.97 -0.01
N PRO A 532 -14.20 1.72 1.10
CA PRO A 532 -13.93 1.20 2.44
C PRO A 532 -14.80 -0.02 2.77
N PRO A 533 -14.24 -1.07 3.41
CA PRO A 533 -14.95 -2.32 3.67
C PRO A 533 -16.00 -2.23 4.78
N GLN A 534 -16.00 -1.15 5.57
CA GLN A 534 -16.88 -0.98 6.72
C GLN A 534 -18.36 -1.00 6.29
N GLN A 535 -19.13 -1.89 6.90
CA GLN A 535 -20.55 -2.07 6.61
C GLN A 535 -20.85 -2.53 5.16
N ILE A 536 -19.90 -3.20 4.50
CA ILE A 536 -20.09 -3.76 3.16
C ILE A 536 -20.25 -5.28 3.22
N ILE A 537 -19.30 -5.98 3.83
CA ILE A 537 -19.28 -7.45 3.89
C ILE A 537 -18.49 -7.94 5.11
N VAL A 538 -18.92 -9.07 5.67
CA VAL A 538 -18.06 -9.99 6.44
C VAL A 538 -18.06 -11.32 5.72
N ALA A 539 -16.96 -11.62 5.09
CA ALA A 539 -16.84 -12.82 4.28
C ALA A 539 -16.54 -14.04 5.15
N PHE A 540 -17.31 -15.10 5.00
CA PHE A 540 -17.12 -16.32 5.78
C PHE A 540 -16.18 -17.29 5.08
N SER A 541 -15.26 -17.89 5.86
CA SER A 541 -14.42 -19.00 5.42
C SER A 541 -14.95 -20.31 5.99
N HIS A 542 -15.19 -21.29 5.11
CA HIS A 542 -15.66 -22.63 5.46
C HIS A 542 -15.24 -23.65 4.39
N ASN A 543 -15.44 -24.94 4.65
CA ASN A 543 -14.97 -26.04 3.81
C ASN A 543 -15.57 -26.11 2.39
N LYS A 544 -16.65 -25.37 2.11
CA LYS A 544 -17.33 -25.32 0.80
C LYS A 544 -17.00 -24.04 -0.02
N ASN A 545 -16.05 -23.20 0.42
CA ASN A 545 -15.64 -22.03 -0.36
C ASN A 545 -14.92 -22.45 -1.64
N ALA A 546 -15.16 -21.73 -2.73
CA ALA A 546 -14.47 -21.94 -4.00
C ALA A 546 -13.01 -21.46 -3.98
N SER A 547 -12.69 -20.45 -3.16
CA SER A 547 -11.35 -19.89 -2.99
C SER A 547 -10.95 -19.84 -1.51
N GLY A 548 -9.69 -20.19 -1.21
CA GLY A 548 -9.15 -20.08 0.14
C GLY A 548 -8.92 -18.63 0.54
N ARG A 549 -9.30 -18.25 1.76
CA ARG A 549 -9.00 -16.93 2.35
C ARG A 549 -7.77 -17.04 3.24
N ARG A 550 -6.95 -15.99 3.27
CA ARG A 550 -5.77 -15.94 4.14
C ARG A 550 -6.21 -15.61 5.56
N ILE A 551 -6.31 -16.63 6.39
CA ILE A 551 -6.64 -16.50 7.81
C ILE A 551 -5.43 -16.93 8.63
N PRO A 552 -4.99 -16.12 9.62
CA PRO A 552 -3.84 -16.46 10.45
C PRO A 552 -3.99 -17.82 11.12
N ASP A 553 -2.93 -18.62 11.13
CA ASP A 553 -2.90 -19.85 11.91
C ASP A 553 -2.78 -19.54 13.40
N GLN A 554 -3.52 -20.28 14.22
CA GLN A 554 -3.53 -20.11 15.68
C GLN A 554 -2.18 -20.47 16.34
N GLU A 555 -1.31 -21.21 15.68
CA GLU A 555 -0.03 -21.67 16.22
C GLU A 555 0.95 -20.55 16.58
N ASN A 556 0.79 -19.36 16.04
CA ASN A 556 1.60 -18.17 16.40
C ASN A 556 1.00 -17.31 17.52
N GLY A 557 0.04 -17.78 18.23
CA GLY A 557 -0.25 -17.62 19.67
C GLY A 557 -0.46 -16.22 20.22
N LYS A 558 -0.97 -15.20 19.50
CA LYS A 558 -1.30 -13.88 20.10
C LYS A 558 -2.66 -13.30 19.70
N GLY A 559 -3.55 -14.06 19.12
CA GLY A 559 -4.92 -13.62 18.82
C GLY A 559 -5.91 -14.24 19.80
N LYS A 560 -6.73 -13.46 20.48
CA LYS A 560 -7.90 -14.01 21.18
C LYS A 560 -8.78 -14.67 20.13
N VAL A 561 -9.06 -15.97 20.32
CA VAL A 561 -10.08 -16.70 19.58
C VAL A 561 -11.42 -16.00 19.85
N GLY A 562 -12.10 -15.54 18.81
CA GLY A 562 -13.41 -14.91 18.95
C GLY A 562 -13.76 -14.01 17.76
N CYS A 563 -15.04 -13.82 17.54
CA CYS A 563 -15.55 -12.90 16.53
C CYS A 563 -15.58 -11.47 17.09
N PHE A 564 -14.72 -10.59 16.58
CA PHE A 564 -14.70 -9.18 16.95
C PHE A 564 -15.52 -8.27 16.02
N TRP A 565 -16.34 -8.87 15.14
CA TRP A 565 -17.26 -8.10 14.27
C TRP A 565 -18.56 -7.68 14.95
N GLY A 566 -18.72 -8.05 16.24
CA GLY A 566 -19.88 -7.67 17.04
C GLY A 566 -21.15 -8.44 16.71
N PHE A 567 -21.05 -9.65 16.17
CA PHE A 567 -22.21 -10.48 15.91
C PHE A 567 -22.89 -10.95 17.21
N PRO A 568 -24.24 -10.90 17.28
CA PRO A 568 -25.00 -11.53 18.36
C PRO A 568 -24.67 -13.02 18.50
N LYS A 569 -24.67 -13.53 19.75
CA LYS A 569 -24.36 -14.96 20.03
C LYS A 569 -25.25 -15.90 19.24
N GLU A 570 -26.52 -15.62 19.15
CA GLU A 570 -27.51 -16.43 18.43
C GLU A 570 -27.20 -16.49 16.91
N PHE A 571 -26.76 -15.37 16.34
CA PHE A 571 -26.35 -15.32 14.95
C PHE A 571 -25.09 -16.14 14.70
N LEU A 572 -24.09 -16.06 15.60
CA LEU A 572 -22.86 -16.85 15.49
C LEU A 572 -23.18 -18.36 15.55
N ILE A 573 -23.98 -18.80 16.52
CA ILE A 573 -24.40 -20.21 16.62
C ILE A 573 -25.09 -20.66 15.32
N TRP A 574 -25.98 -19.83 14.80
CA TRP A 574 -26.72 -20.15 13.60
C TRP A 574 -25.83 -20.30 12.36
N ILE A 575 -24.89 -19.37 12.10
CA ILE A 575 -24.00 -19.46 10.93
C ILE A 575 -23.00 -20.61 11.03
N HIS A 576 -22.51 -20.93 12.24
CA HIS A 576 -21.69 -22.14 12.44
C HIS A 576 -22.47 -23.40 12.11
N LYS A 577 -23.72 -23.48 12.53
CA LYS A 577 -24.61 -24.60 12.21
C LYS A 577 -24.86 -24.72 10.69
N LEU A 578 -25.00 -23.60 9.96
CA LEU A 578 -25.11 -23.61 8.50
C LEU A 578 -23.85 -24.20 7.84
N ALA A 579 -22.69 -23.91 8.39
CA ALA A 579 -21.40 -24.44 7.94
C ALA A 579 -21.15 -25.90 8.36
N GLY A 580 -22.03 -26.49 9.19
CA GLY A 580 -21.85 -27.85 9.72
C GLY A 580 -20.78 -27.93 10.82
N VAL A 581 -20.50 -26.83 11.52
CA VAL A 581 -19.56 -26.76 12.63
C VAL A 581 -20.34 -26.82 13.94
N GLU A 582 -20.03 -27.78 14.80
CA GLU A 582 -20.60 -27.85 16.14
C GLU A 582 -19.97 -26.75 17.01
N VAL A 583 -20.80 -25.94 17.63
CA VAL A 583 -20.40 -24.97 18.65
C VAL A 583 -20.79 -25.53 20.01
N GLU A 584 -19.81 -25.76 20.88
CA GLU A 584 -20.11 -26.08 22.27
C GLU A 584 -20.86 -24.89 22.90
N GLU A 585 -22.08 -25.12 23.32
CA GLU A 585 -22.82 -24.17 24.15
C GLU A 585 -22.10 -24.11 25.52
N GLU A 586 -21.17 -23.16 25.67
CA GLU A 586 -20.71 -22.82 27.04
C GLU A 586 -21.92 -22.32 27.80
N THR A 587 -22.39 -23.15 28.74
CA THR A 587 -23.47 -22.89 29.70
C THR A 587 -23.16 -21.72 30.62
#